data_cb2cdf9fffc4dcbdcc3e0c1dcba5d3c9
#
_entry.id   cb2cdf9fffc4dcbdcc3e0c1dcba5d3c9
#
_cell.length_a   1.000
_cell.length_b   1.000
_cell.length_c   1.000
_cell.angle_alpha   90.00
_cell.angle_beta   90.00
_cell.angle_gamma   90.00
#
_symmetry.space_group_name_H-M   'P 1'
#
loop_
_entity.id
_entity.type
_entity.pdbx_description
1 polymer ?
#
loop_
_entity_poly.entity_id
_entity_poly.type
_entity_poly.pdbx_seq_one_letter_code
_entity_poly.pdbx_strand_id
1 'polypeptide(L)'
;RCVEMFGYQCTLQTDTEVMAYIADYLLRRQGLTLEETSSVMAAPFWSTIERMEPQEAERLTYLRKVFPSLLLTGPFSIILGFSGGLMALNDRLKLRSMVVGEKDDRVFISSEEAAIRVMEPDAENIWAPMGGEPVIVRLKEGTY
;
A
#
# COMPACT_ATOMS: atom_id res chain seq x y z
N ARG A 1 10.61 -14.75 -11.11
CA ARG A 1 12.08 -14.85 -10.90
C ARG A 1 12.58 -14.05 -9.68
N CYS A 2 12.23 -12.75 -9.53
CA CYS A 2 12.77 -11.96 -8.42
C CYS A 2 12.40 -12.55 -7.04
N VAL A 3 11.12 -12.83 -6.81
CA VAL A 3 10.66 -13.40 -5.54
C VAL A 3 11.17 -14.82 -5.29
N GLU A 4 11.39 -15.60 -6.34
CA GLU A 4 11.99 -16.93 -6.25
C GLU A 4 13.45 -16.89 -5.76
N MET A 5 14.21 -15.85 -6.15
CA MET A 5 15.57 -15.62 -5.63
C MET A 5 15.58 -15.38 -4.12
N PHE A 6 14.47 -14.88 -3.55
CA PHE A 6 14.31 -14.72 -2.11
C PHE A 6 13.70 -15.96 -1.42
N GLY A 7 13.52 -17.08 -2.16
CA GLY A 7 13.03 -18.35 -1.63
C GLY A 7 11.50 -18.47 -1.56
N TYR A 8 10.76 -17.59 -2.26
CA TYR A 8 9.30 -17.75 -2.41
C TYR A 8 8.96 -18.62 -3.63
N GLN A 9 7.94 -19.44 -3.49
CA GLN A 9 7.40 -20.25 -4.59
C GLN A 9 6.04 -19.69 -5.03
N CYS A 10 5.98 -19.19 -6.27
CA CYS A 10 4.73 -18.75 -6.86
C CYS A 10 3.89 -19.95 -7.28
N THR A 11 2.70 -20.08 -6.74
CA THR A 11 1.77 -21.20 -7.01
C THR A 11 0.58 -20.78 -7.84
N LEU A 12 0.11 -19.56 -7.68
CA LEU A 12 -1.06 -19.02 -8.37
C LEU A 12 -0.73 -18.33 -9.70
N GLN A 13 0.53 -18.01 -9.92
CA GLN A 13 1.04 -17.30 -11.11
C GLN A 13 0.29 -15.98 -11.39
N THR A 14 -0.08 -15.26 -10.32
CA THR A 14 -0.75 -13.97 -10.38
C THR A 14 0.14 -12.83 -9.93
N ASP A 15 -0.09 -11.63 -10.46
CA ASP A 15 0.61 -10.42 -10.02
C ASP A 15 0.39 -10.15 -8.52
N THR A 16 -0.81 -10.43 -8.03
CA THR A 16 -1.19 -10.26 -6.62
C THR A 16 -0.34 -11.14 -5.69
N GLU A 17 -0.06 -12.40 -6.08
CA GLU A 17 0.81 -13.28 -5.32
C GLU A 17 2.24 -12.72 -5.24
N VAL A 18 2.75 -12.20 -6.35
CA VAL A 18 4.08 -11.56 -6.38
C VAL A 18 4.12 -10.32 -5.49
N MET A 19 3.07 -9.49 -5.53
CA MET A 19 2.95 -8.30 -4.67
C MET A 19 2.94 -8.66 -3.18
N ALA A 20 2.21 -9.73 -2.81
CA ALA A 20 2.19 -10.22 -1.44
C ALA A 20 3.58 -10.68 -0.96
N TYR A 21 4.33 -11.39 -1.80
CA TYR A 21 5.70 -11.81 -1.48
C TYR A 21 6.68 -10.63 -1.40
N ILE A 22 6.53 -9.61 -2.25
CA ILE A 22 7.31 -8.38 -2.16
C ILE A 22 7.05 -7.69 -0.82
N ALA A 23 5.78 -7.53 -0.44
CA ALA A 23 5.40 -6.93 0.84
C ALA A 23 5.94 -7.73 2.03
N ASP A 24 5.79 -9.07 2.02
CA ASP A 24 6.33 -9.94 3.08
C ASP A 24 7.85 -9.82 3.19
N TYR A 25 8.56 -9.79 2.05
CA TYR A 25 10.00 -9.63 2.02
C TYR A 25 10.45 -8.30 2.64
N LEU A 26 9.82 -7.19 2.24
CA LEU A 26 10.17 -5.86 2.75
C LEU A 26 9.83 -5.70 4.24
N LEU A 27 8.65 -6.15 4.66
CA LEU A 27 8.20 -6.04 6.05
C LEU A 27 8.95 -7.00 6.99
N ARG A 28 8.98 -8.29 6.66
CA ARG A 28 9.46 -9.33 7.60
C ARG A 28 10.94 -9.62 7.51
N ARG A 29 11.53 -9.58 6.31
CA ARG A 29 12.95 -9.90 6.12
C ARG A 29 13.85 -8.68 6.12
N GLN A 30 13.34 -7.54 5.61
CA GLN A 30 14.11 -6.29 5.60
C GLN A 30 13.76 -5.38 6.79
N GLY A 31 12.68 -5.67 7.52
CA GLY A 31 12.27 -4.90 8.69
C GLY A 31 11.81 -3.49 8.38
N LEU A 32 11.32 -3.23 7.16
CA LEU A 32 10.78 -1.93 6.79
C LEU A 32 9.42 -1.70 7.45
N THR A 33 9.09 -0.44 7.69
CA THR A 33 7.73 -0.06 8.13
C THR A 33 6.71 -0.25 7.01
N LEU A 34 5.42 -0.16 7.34
CA LEU A 34 4.34 -0.19 6.32
C LEU A 34 4.46 0.99 5.36
N GLU A 35 4.78 2.17 5.88
CA GLU A 35 4.97 3.39 5.11
C GLU A 35 6.18 3.26 4.15
N GLU A 36 7.31 2.76 4.63
CA GLU A 36 8.49 2.51 3.80
C GLU A 36 8.22 1.44 2.74
N THR A 37 7.53 0.35 3.12
CA THR A 37 7.16 -0.73 2.21
C THR A 37 6.25 -0.21 1.09
N SER A 38 5.22 0.55 1.43
CA SER A 38 4.34 1.17 0.44
C SER A 38 5.09 2.11 -0.49
N SER A 39 6.00 2.91 0.04
CA SER A 39 6.82 3.84 -0.74
C SER A 39 7.78 3.11 -1.69
N VAL A 40 8.34 1.97 -1.28
CA VAL A 40 9.12 1.13 -2.20
C VAL A 40 8.22 0.56 -3.28
N MET A 41 7.08 -0.05 -2.93
CA MET A 41 6.17 -0.69 -3.89
C MET A 41 5.58 0.31 -4.88
N ALA A 42 5.03 1.43 -4.41
CA ALA A 42 4.39 2.44 -5.26
C ALA A 42 5.38 3.29 -6.06
N ALA A 43 6.63 3.37 -5.62
CA ALA A 43 7.69 4.13 -6.28
C ALA A 43 7.28 5.57 -6.65
N PRO A 44 7.00 6.45 -5.68
CA PRO A 44 6.54 7.81 -5.93
C PRO A 44 7.51 8.55 -6.88
N PHE A 45 7.00 9.55 -7.60
CA PHE A 45 7.81 10.32 -8.54
C PHE A 45 8.95 11.05 -7.82
N TRP A 46 10.07 11.27 -8.50
CA TRP A 46 11.19 12.04 -7.97
C TRP A 46 10.76 13.45 -7.56
N SER A 47 9.91 14.10 -8.35
CA SER A 47 9.35 15.40 -8.01
C SER A 47 8.49 15.43 -6.76
N THR A 48 7.92 14.29 -6.36
CA THR A 48 7.22 14.12 -5.08
C THR A 48 8.22 14.00 -3.94
N ILE A 49 9.27 13.19 -4.13
CA ILE A 49 10.34 12.99 -3.15
C ILE A 49 11.08 14.31 -2.83
N GLU A 50 11.36 15.11 -3.86
CA GLU A 50 12.02 16.43 -3.72
C GLU A 50 11.23 17.46 -2.88
N ARG A 51 9.92 17.23 -2.69
CA ARG A 51 9.04 18.09 -1.87
C ARG A 51 8.81 17.58 -0.46
N MET A 52 9.34 16.39 -0.13
CA MET A 52 9.25 15.80 1.22
C MET A 52 10.22 16.47 2.16
N GLU A 53 10.03 16.24 3.45
CA GLU A 53 11.01 16.62 4.46
C GLU A 53 12.38 15.97 4.16
N PRO A 54 13.51 16.67 4.38
CA PRO A 54 14.83 16.19 3.94
C PRO A 54 15.19 14.77 4.40
N GLN A 55 14.86 14.42 5.64
CA GLN A 55 15.14 13.08 6.17
C GLN A 55 14.33 11.98 5.48
N GLU A 56 13.06 12.25 5.21
CA GLU A 56 12.17 11.34 4.50
C GLU A 56 12.61 11.18 3.05
N ALA A 57 12.93 12.28 2.37
CA ALA A 57 13.42 12.28 1.00
C ALA A 57 14.74 11.49 0.85
N GLU A 58 15.68 11.67 1.78
CA GLU A 58 16.94 10.92 1.80
C GLU A 58 16.69 9.43 2.01
N ARG A 59 15.86 9.07 3.00
CA ARG A 59 15.50 7.69 3.30
C ARG A 59 14.86 7.01 2.10
N LEU A 60 13.88 7.65 1.48
CA LEU A 60 13.16 7.10 0.32
C LEU A 60 14.04 6.99 -0.91
N THR A 61 14.93 7.96 -1.13
CA THR A 61 15.96 7.89 -2.18
C THR A 61 16.88 6.68 -1.99
N TYR A 62 17.31 6.44 -0.76
CA TYR A 62 18.12 5.26 -0.42
C TYR A 62 17.36 3.96 -0.70
N LEU A 63 16.13 3.83 -0.20
CA LEU A 63 15.31 2.62 -0.40
C LEU A 63 15.08 2.32 -1.89
N ARG A 64 14.83 3.33 -2.71
CA ARG A 64 14.68 3.17 -4.16
C ARG A 64 15.96 2.70 -4.86
N LYS A 65 17.12 3.07 -4.35
CA LYS A 65 18.42 2.60 -4.88
C LYS A 65 18.72 1.17 -4.44
N VAL A 66 18.31 0.79 -3.23
CA VAL A 66 18.55 -0.56 -2.68
C VAL A 66 17.58 -1.58 -3.26
N PHE A 67 16.32 -1.21 -3.47
CA PHE A 67 15.25 -2.11 -3.92
C PHE A 67 14.68 -1.78 -5.32
N PRO A 68 15.50 -1.49 -6.34
CA PRO A 68 14.98 -1.05 -7.63
C PRO A 68 14.18 -2.15 -8.37
N SER A 69 14.44 -3.42 -8.08
CA SER A 69 13.75 -4.56 -8.69
C SER A 69 12.42 -4.91 -8.01
N LEU A 70 12.09 -4.28 -6.89
CA LEU A 70 10.86 -4.51 -6.14
C LEU A 70 9.82 -3.39 -6.35
N LEU A 71 10.14 -2.40 -7.19
CA LEU A 71 9.22 -1.33 -7.57
C LEU A 71 8.13 -1.90 -8.46
N LEU A 72 6.87 -1.67 -8.08
CA LEU A 72 5.75 -2.06 -8.93
C LEU A 72 5.54 -1.03 -10.06
N THR A 73 5.43 -1.54 -11.25
CA THR A 73 5.13 -0.73 -12.45
C THR A 73 3.81 -1.17 -13.05
N GLY A 74 3.04 -0.20 -13.56
CA GLY A 74 1.71 -0.45 -14.12
C GLY A 74 0.57 -0.18 -13.14
N PRO A 75 -0.68 -0.36 -13.58
CA PRO A 75 -1.86 -0.08 -12.78
C PRO A 75 -2.10 -1.19 -11.75
N PHE A 76 -2.21 -0.81 -10.48
CA PHE A 76 -2.61 -1.73 -9.42
C PHE A 76 -3.43 -1.02 -8.33
N SER A 77 -4.25 -1.79 -7.63
CA SER A 77 -4.91 -1.42 -6.39
C SER A 77 -4.97 -2.67 -5.53
N ILE A 78 -4.38 -2.61 -4.35
CA ILE A 78 -4.26 -3.75 -3.44
C ILE A 78 -4.73 -3.38 -2.03
N ILE A 79 -5.25 -4.37 -1.33
CA ILE A 79 -5.48 -4.33 0.12
C ILE A 79 -4.68 -5.49 0.72
N LEU A 80 -3.74 -5.16 1.58
CA LEU A 80 -2.89 -6.11 2.29
C LEU A 80 -3.34 -6.19 3.75
N GLY A 81 -3.87 -7.34 4.16
CA GLY A 81 -4.17 -7.63 5.56
C GLY A 81 -2.91 -8.10 6.30
N PHE A 82 -2.73 -7.64 7.52
CA PHE A 82 -1.67 -8.06 8.42
C PHE A 82 -2.21 -8.23 9.85
N SER A 83 -1.41 -8.83 10.74
CA SER A 83 -1.80 -8.93 12.16
C SER A 83 -1.97 -7.54 12.76
N GLY A 84 -3.19 -7.18 13.11
CA GLY A 84 -3.53 -5.88 13.70
C GLY A 84 -3.98 -4.80 12.73
N GLY A 85 -4.27 -5.13 11.45
CA GLY A 85 -4.81 -4.11 10.54
C GLY A 85 -4.76 -4.46 9.06
N LEU A 86 -4.83 -3.42 8.25
CA LEU A 86 -4.68 -3.50 6.81
C LEU A 86 -3.95 -2.28 6.25
N MET A 87 -3.36 -2.46 5.09
CA MET A 87 -2.80 -1.39 4.25
C MET A 87 -3.43 -1.46 2.87
N ALA A 88 -3.98 -0.37 2.40
CA ALA A 88 -4.42 -0.23 1.02
C ALA A 88 -3.49 0.70 0.25
N LEU A 89 -3.20 0.33 -0.99
CA LEU A 89 -2.25 1.05 -1.84
C LEU A 89 -2.67 0.94 -3.30
N ASN A 90 -2.63 2.04 -4.01
CA ASN A 90 -2.78 2.08 -5.47
C ASN A 90 -1.49 2.55 -6.16
N ASP A 91 -1.45 2.37 -7.48
CA ASP A 91 -0.32 2.82 -8.28
C ASP A 91 -0.15 4.35 -8.23
N ARG A 92 1.10 4.80 -8.42
CA ARG A 92 1.48 6.23 -8.35
C ARG A 92 0.78 7.13 -9.37
N LEU A 93 0.26 6.56 -10.47
CA LEU A 93 -0.49 7.27 -11.49
C LEU A 93 -2.00 7.29 -11.20
N LYS A 94 -2.42 6.52 -10.19
CA LYS A 94 -3.83 6.34 -9.82
C LYS A 94 -4.68 5.87 -11.00
N LEU A 95 -4.15 4.90 -11.77
CA LEU A 95 -4.88 4.28 -12.88
C LEU A 95 -5.98 3.34 -12.42
N ARG A 96 -5.86 2.83 -11.18
CA ARG A 96 -6.93 2.11 -10.48
C ARG A 96 -7.51 3.01 -9.41
N SER A 97 -8.86 3.06 -9.36
CA SER A 97 -9.57 3.84 -8.36
C SER A 97 -9.46 3.21 -6.97
N MET A 98 -9.43 4.06 -5.97
CA MET A 98 -9.54 3.71 -4.56
C MET A 98 -10.23 4.84 -3.85
N VAL A 99 -11.22 4.51 -3.04
CA VAL A 99 -11.98 5.44 -2.21
C VAL A 99 -12.00 4.90 -0.79
N VAL A 100 -11.84 5.80 0.15
CA VAL A 100 -11.89 5.52 1.58
C VAL A 100 -13.04 6.31 2.19
N GLY A 101 -13.72 5.71 3.14
CA GLY A 101 -14.75 6.37 3.94
C GLY A 101 -14.60 5.98 5.39
N GLU A 102 -15.02 6.85 6.29
CA GLU A 102 -15.00 6.62 7.74
C GLU A 102 -16.39 6.80 8.33
N LYS A 103 -16.68 6.04 9.36
CA LYS A 103 -17.81 6.23 10.24
C LYS A 103 -17.49 5.68 11.62
N ASP A 104 -17.51 6.53 12.64
CA ASP A 104 -17.10 6.19 14.00
C ASP A 104 -15.70 5.56 14.03
N ASP A 105 -15.60 4.31 14.49
CA ASP A 105 -14.37 3.53 14.57
C ASP A 105 -14.14 2.60 13.36
N ARG A 106 -14.92 2.77 12.29
CA ARG A 106 -14.86 1.92 11.10
C ARG A 106 -14.27 2.66 9.92
N VAL A 107 -13.42 1.98 9.17
CA VAL A 107 -12.86 2.45 7.91
C VAL A 107 -13.30 1.53 6.79
N PHE A 108 -13.77 2.10 5.72
CA PHE A 108 -14.24 1.40 4.53
C PHE A 108 -13.32 1.72 3.37
N ILE A 109 -12.91 0.72 2.62
CA ILE A 109 -12.06 0.89 1.44
C ILE A 109 -12.69 0.14 0.29
N SER A 110 -12.86 0.84 -0.84
CA SER A 110 -13.45 0.27 -2.05
C SER A 110 -12.87 0.94 -3.30
N SER A 111 -13.19 0.39 -4.47
CA SER A 111 -12.92 1.04 -5.75
C SER A 111 -13.88 2.19 -6.05
N GLU A 112 -15.07 2.20 -5.42
CA GLU A 112 -16.15 3.16 -5.68
C GLU A 112 -16.84 3.60 -4.40
N GLU A 113 -17.19 4.89 -4.32
CA GLU A 113 -17.97 5.44 -3.20
C GLU A 113 -19.33 4.76 -3.06
N ALA A 114 -19.99 4.42 -4.16
CA ALA A 114 -21.28 3.75 -4.15
C ALA A 114 -21.29 2.46 -3.32
N ALA A 115 -20.20 1.68 -3.38
CA ALA A 115 -20.08 0.45 -2.59
C ALA A 115 -19.97 0.76 -1.08
N ILE A 116 -19.26 1.82 -0.70
CA ILE A 116 -19.20 2.28 0.69
C ILE A 116 -20.58 2.73 1.15
N ARG A 117 -21.31 3.53 0.35
CA ARG A 117 -22.64 4.02 0.67
C ARG A 117 -23.72 2.93 0.80
N VAL A 118 -23.52 1.79 0.12
CA VAL A 118 -24.43 0.64 0.29
C VAL A 118 -24.22 -0.02 1.66
N MET A 119 -22.97 -0.09 2.13
CA MET A 119 -22.65 -0.70 3.43
C MET A 119 -22.91 0.25 4.60
N GLU A 120 -22.61 1.52 4.40
CA GLU A 120 -22.73 2.58 5.40
C GLU A 120 -23.22 3.88 4.72
N PRO A 121 -24.57 4.08 4.64
CA PRO A 121 -25.13 5.27 3.98
C PRO A 121 -24.66 6.58 4.60
N ASP A 122 -24.42 6.57 5.91
CA ASP A 122 -23.98 7.72 6.70
C ASP A 122 -22.46 7.83 6.85
N ALA A 123 -21.70 7.17 5.97
CA ALA A 123 -20.24 7.28 5.97
C ALA A 123 -19.81 8.74 5.83
N GLU A 124 -18.89 9.14 6.66
CA GLU A 124 -18.31 10.47 6.73
C GLU A 124 -16.89 10.46 6.11
N ASN A 125 -16.30 11.65 5.95
CA ASN A 125 -14.90 11.79 5.48
C ASN A 125 -14.58 10.88 4.29
N ILE A 126 -15.40 10.94 3.24
CA ILE A 126 -15.12 10.14 2.03
C ILE A 126 -14.08 10.88 1.17
N TRP A 127 -12.97 10.19 0.90
CA TRP A 127 -11.92 10.73 0.05
C TRP A 127 -11.29 9.67 -0.86
N ALA A 128 -10.55 10.13 -1.83
CA ALA A 128 -9.74 9.28 -2.69
C ALA A 128 -8.25 9.57 -2.44
N PRO A 129 -7.46 8.61 -1.91
CA PRO A 129 -6.04 8.79 -1.68
C PRO A 129 -5.31 9.24 -2.94
N MET A 130 -4.21 9.95 -2.80
CA MET A 130 -3.34 10.27 -3.94
C MET A 130 -2.68 9.01 -4.49
N GLY A 131 -2.23 9.05 -5.74
CA GLY A 131 -1.53 7.91 -6.35
C GLY A 131 -0.27 7.57 -5.57
N GLY A 132 -0.15 6.30 -5.14
CA GLY A 132 0.95 5.81 -4.32
C GLY A 132 0.92 6.19 -2.85
N GLU A 133 -0.13 6.89 -2.40
CA GLU A 133 -0.36 7.19 -0.99
C GLU A 133 -0.99 5.99 -0.29
N PRO A 134 -0.35 5.44 0.77
CA PRO A 134 -0.90 4.31 1.51
C PRO A 134 -2.01 4.74 2.46
N VAL A 135 -3.05 3.93 2.57
CA VAL A 135 -4.04 4.00 3.64
C VAL A 135 -3.76 2.88 4.62
N ILE A 136 -3.29 3.22 5.81
CA ILE A 136 -2.94 2.25 6.84
C ILE A 136 -3.95 2.33 7.97
N VAL A 137 -4.67 1.22 8.18
CA VAL A 137 -5.68 1.09 9.22
C VAL A 137 -5.18 0.08 10.25
N ARG A 138 -5.15 0.48 11.53
CA ARG A 138 -4.77 -0.39 12.64
C ARG A 138 -5.99 -0.67 13.52
N LEU A 139 -6.14 -1.93 13.91
CA LEU A 139 -7.17 -2.32 14.88
C LEU A 139 -6.85 -1.67 16.23
N LYS A 140 -7.88 -1.22 16.92
CA LYS A 140 -7.74 -0.77 18.33
C LYS A 140 -7.41 -1.95 19.22
N GLU A 141 -6.55 -1.76 20.19
CA GLU A 141 -6.26 -2.79 21.21
C GLU A 141 -7.56 -3.22 21.90
N GLY A 142 -7.78 -4.53 21.96
CA GLY A 142 -8.95 -5.11 22.60
C GLY A 142 -10.11 -5.48 21.66
N THR A 143 -9.92 -5.41 20.36
CA THR A 143 -10.94 -5.74 19.34
C THR A 143 -10.92 -7.22 18.89
N TYR A 144 -10.38 -8.12 19.71
CA TYR A 144 -10.34 -9.58 19.47
C TYR A 144 -11.36 -10.31 20.30
#